data_ee4d74f2ca60b479a033629aac0e16ce
#
_entry.id   ee4d74f2ca60b479a033629aac0e16ce
#
_cell.length_a   1.000
_cell.length_b   1.000
_cell.length_c   1.000
_cell.angle_alpha   90.00
_cell.angle_beta   90.00
_cell.angle_gamma   90.00
#
_symmetry.space_group_name_H-M   'P 1'
#
loop_
_entity.id
_entity.type
_entity.pdbx_description
1 polymer ?
#
loop_
_entity_poly.entity_id
_entity_poly.type
_entity_poly.pdbx_seq_one_letter_code
_entity_poly.pdbx_strand_id
1 'polypeptide(L)'
;QGYMMIGDMRRRELLIASLAATASQGSSPNDLKSRTESLSWFKQSKFGLFMHYGVYSLLGRGEWVQLRDRVPVAEYGKLRDQFTADKFDAGKICDMALAAGMKYVNMTARHHDSFCLFKTNQSDFNTLRSPAKRDLIGELTNAAHKRGLGIFYYYSYALDWRHPYFFPRETGLASTNAPWGSGRPEYKTPQPEYK
;
A
#
# COMPACT_ATOMS: atom_id res chain seq x y z
N GLN A 1 21.38 56.47 8.13
CA GLN A 1 20.83 56.14 6.79
C GLN A 1 21.91 55.38 6.02
N GLY A 2 21.80 54.07 5.90
CA GLY A 2 22.65 53.23 5.09
C GLY A 2 21.90 51.95 4.79
N TYR A 3 21.25 51.92 3.66
CA TYR A 3 20.68 50.69 3.08
C TYR A 3 21.84 49.81 2.62
N MET A 4 21.98 48.67 3.26
CA MET A 4 22.89 47.60 2.82
C MET A 4 22.27 46.89 1.65
N MET A 5 22.79 47.13 0.45
CA MET A 5 22.39 46.40 -0.78
C MET A 5 22.82 44.96 -0.65
N ILE A 6 21.87 44.06 -0.72
CA ILE A 6 22.13 42.60 -0.82
C ILE A 6 22.72 42.35 -2.20
N GLY A 7 24.04 42.14 -2.23
CA GLY A 7 24.79 41.88 -3.44
C GLY A 7 24.36 40.54 -4.09
N ASP A 8 24.34 40.60 -5.37
CA ASP A 8 24.06 39.59 -6.38
C ASP A 8 24.71 38.22 -6.08
N MET A 9 23.99 37.37 -5.36
CA MET A 9 24.33 35.95 -5.26
C MET A 9 23.87 35.23 -6.53
N ARG A 10 24.83 34.74 -7.32
CA ARG A 10 24.57 34.07 -8.58
C ARG A 10 23.66 32.86 -8.36
N ARG A 11 22.68 32.67 -9.23
CA ARG A 11 21.69 31.56 -9.19
C ARG A 11 22.29 30.16 -8.97
N ARG A 12 23.57 29.98 -9.35
CA ARG A 12 24.32 28.73 -9.12
C ARG A 12 24.64 28.46 -7.64
N GLU A 13 24.90 29.48 -6.85
CA GLU A 13 25.22 29.35 -5.43
C GLU A 13 23.97 29.05 -4.59
N LEU A 14 22.81 29.62 -4.98
CA LEU A 14 21.52 29.27 -4.38
C LEU A 14 21.12 27.80 -4.69
N LEU A 15 21.39 27.28 -5.89
CA LEU A 15 21.12 25.89 -6.24
C LEU A 15 22.05 24.93 -5.48
N ILE A 16 23.34 25.27 -5.29
CA ILE A 16 24.29 24.46 -4.54
C ILE A 16 23.93 24.45 -3.06
N ALA A 17 23.52 25.57 -2.49
CA ALA A 17 23.05 25.63 -1.11
C ALA A 17 21.76 24.83 -0.89
N SER A 18 20.83 24.81 -1.86
CA SER A 18 19.61 24.01 -1.80
C SER A 18 19.87 22.51 -1.94
N LEU A 19 20.84 22.10 -2.77
CA LEU A 19 21.23 20.69 -2.89
C LEU A 19 22.01 20.17 -1.68
N ALA A 20 22.80 21.02 -1.02
CA ALA A 20 23.54 20.65 0.20
C ALA A 20 22.60 20.47 1.40
N ALA A 21 21.45 21.16 1.43
CA ALA A 21 20.46 21.04 2.51
C ALA A 21 19.61 19.76 2.42
N THR A 22 19.55 19.10 1.25
CA THR A 22 18.79 17.84 1.06
C THR A 22 19.61 16.57 1.24
N ALA A 23 20.93 16.66 1.34
CA ALA A 23 21.83 15.52 1.42
C ALA A 23 22.21 15.06 2.85
N SER A 24 21.65 15.69 3.90
CA SER A 24 21.97 15.33 5.29
C SER A 24 20.75 15.35 6.20
N GLN A 25 19.76 14.51 5.90
CA GLN A 25 18.88 14.01 6.94
C GLN A 25 19.43 12.66 7.41
N GLY A 26 20.55 12.67 8.05
CA GLY A 26 20.92 11.61 8.96
C GLY A 26 19.80 11.48 9.99
N SER A 27 19.23 10.28 10.15
CA SER A 27 18.23 10.00 11.17
C SER A 27 18.70 10.54 12.51
N SER A 28 17.85 11.29 13.20
CA SER A 28 18.22 11.84 14.50
C SER A 28 18.59 10.72 15.48
N PRO A 29 19.41 10.96 16.51
CA PRO A 29 19.70 9.95 17.54
C PRO A 29 18.42 9.37 18.18
N ASN A 30 17.35 10.18 18.27
CA ASN A 30 16.06 9.73 18.76
C ASN A 30 15.37 8.78 17.77
N ASP A 31 15.50 8.99 16.46
CA ASP A 31 14.95 8.10 15.43
C ASP A 31 15.66 6.74 15.45
N LEU A 32 16.97 6.72 15.64
CA LEU A 32 17.75 5.48 15.75
C LEU A 32 17.38 4.68 17.00
N LYS A 33 17.20 5.35 18.14
CA LYS A 33 16.78 4.71 19.39
C LYS A 33 15.37 4.12 19.24
N SER A 34 14.41 4.87 18.75
CA SER A 34 13.05 4.43 18.48
C SER A 34 13.01 3.22 17.52
N ARG A 35 13.84 3.25 16.48
CA ARG A 35 13.96 2.16 15.51
C ARG A 35 14.53 0.88 16.16
N THR A 36 15.53 1.01 17.01
CA THR A 36 16.12 -0.13 17.73
C THR A 36 15.12 -0.74 18.71
N GLU A 37 14.37 0.08 19.44
CA GLU A 37 13.32 -0.36 20.35
C GLU A 37 12.19 -1.09 19.59
N SER A 38 11.74 -0.55 18.44
CA SER A 38 10.75 -1.17 17.58
C SER A 38 11.20 -2.53 17.04
N LEU A 39 12.46 -2.64 16.61
CA LEU A 39 13.03 -3.91 16.16
C LEU A 39 13.14 -4.93 17.28
N SER A 40 13.55 -4.50 18.48
CA SER A 40 13.62 -5.35 19.66
C SER A 40 12.24 -5.89 20.02
N TRP A 41 11.25 -5.01 20.06
CA TRP A 41 9.86 -5.40 20.31
C TRP A 41 9.36 -6.41 19.26
N PHE A 42 9.58 -6.17 17.97
CA PHE A 42 9.17 -7.08 16.91
C PHE A 42 9.83 -8.45 17.03
N LYS A 43 11.13 -8.50 17.33
CA LYS A 43 11.86 -9.75 17.54
C LYS A 43 11.30 -10.58 18.72
N GLN A 44 10.76 -9.91 19.74
CA GLN A 44 10.17 -10.56 20.90
C GLN A 44 8.70 -10.96 20.65
N SER A 45 8.01 -10.27 19.78
CA SER A 45 6.57 -10.42 19.56
C SER A 45 6.17 -11.68 18.79
N LYS A 46 7.05 -12.33 18.10
CA LYS A 46 7.03 -13.65 17.42
C LYS A 46 5.69 -14.20 16.88
N PHE A 47 4.54 -13.81 17.42
CA PHE A 47 3.23 -14.33 17.08
C PHE A 47 2.25 -13.18 16.79
N GLY A 48 1.69 -13.18 15.61
CA GLY A 48 0.74 -12.16 15.14
C GLY A 48 -0.26 -12.70 14.13
N LEU A 49 -1.33 -11.95 13.91
CA LEU A 49 -2.35 -12.26 12.92
C LEU A 49 -1.95 -11.64 11.57
N PHE A 50 -1.98 -12.42 10.50
CA PHE A 50 -1.91 -11.89 9.15
C PHE A 50 -3.18 -12.23 8.39
N MET A 51 -3.90 -11.20 7.93
CA MET A 51 -5.17 -11.35 7.22
C MET A 51 -5.05 -10.86 5.79
N HIS A 52 -5.56 -11.67 4.86
CA HIS A 52 -5.85 -11.27 3.50
C HIS A 52 -7.33 -10.96 3.38
N TYR A 53 -7.67 -9.71 3.09
CA TYR A 53 -9.04 -9.25 2.90
C TYR A 53 -9.10 -8.23 1.76
N GLY A 54 -10.11 -8.31 0.92
CA GLY A 54 -10.27 -7.44 -0.24
C GLY A 54 -11.45 -7.89 -1.11
N VAL A 55 -11.60 -7.32 -2.31
CA VAL A 55 -12.69 -7.69 -3.22
C VAL A 55 -12.68 -9.17 -3.61
N TYR A 56 -11.51 -9.81 -3.61
CA TYR A 56 -11.37 -11.25 -3.84
C TYR A 56 -12.12 -12.10 -2.80
N SER A 57 -12.36 -11.56 -1.61
CA SER A 57 -13.13 -12.25 -0.57
C SER A 57 -14.58 -12.51 -0.98
N LEU A 58 -15.14 -11.71 -1.89
CA LEU A 58 -16.46 -11.92 -2.45
C LEU A 58 -16.53 -13.21 -3.29
N LEU A 59 -15.41 -13.62 -3.87
CA LEU A 59 -15.33 -14.83 -4.70
C LEU A 59 -15.03 -16.10 -3.88
N GLY A 60 -14.54 -15.96 -2.64
CA GLY A 60 -14.27 -17.08 -1.74
C GLY A 60 -13.20 -18.06 -2.20
N ARG A 61 -12.30 -17.64 -3.12
CA ARG A 61 -11.30 -18.50 -3.76
C ARG A 61 -9.85 -18.03 -3.58
N GLY A 62 -9.61 -17.15 -2.60
CA GLY A 62 -8.31 -16.61 -2.24
C GLY A 62 -7.91 -15.39 -3.06
N GLU A 63 -6.84 -14.73 -2.61
CA GLU A 63 -6.39 -13.43 -3.09
C GLU A 63 -5.76 -13.47 -4.51
N TRP A 64 -5.35 -14.65 -4.96
CA TRP A 64 -4.81 -14.87 -6.31
C TRP A 64 -5.88 -15.24 -7.35
N VAL A 65 -7.16 -15.22 -6.99
CA VAL A 65 -8.26 -15.69 -7.86
C VAL A 65 -8.28 -14.98 -9.21
N GLN A 66 -8.03 -13.67 -9.25
CA GLN A 66 -7.99 -12.92 -10.50
C GLN A 66 -6.98 -13.52 -11.50
N LEU A 67 -5.79 -13.84 -11.03
CA LEU A 67 -4.73 -14.43 -11.86
C LEU A 67 -5.02 -15.89 -12.22
N ARG A 68 -5.33 -16.71 -11.21
CA ARG A 68 -5.56 -18.16 -11.42
C ARG A 68 -6.74 -18.46 -12.35
N ASP A 69 -7.82 -17.72 -12.16
CA ASP A 69 -9.05 -17.94 -12.93
C ASP A 69 -9.13 -17.07 -14.18
N ARG A 70 -8.07 -16.31 -14.42
CA ARG A 70 -7.94 -15.49 -15.62
C ARG A 70 -9.04 -14.44 -15.77
N VAL A 71 -9.47 -13.84 -14.65
CA VAL A 71 -10.55 -12.86 -14.67
C VAL A 71 -10.05 -11.53 -15.28
N PRO A 72 -10.65 -11.06 -16.38
CA PRO A 72 -10.26 -9.79 -17.00
C PRO A 72 -10.33 -8.63 -16.01
N VAL A 73 -9.39 -7.68 -16.10
CA VAL A 73 -9.31 -6.53 -15.19
C VAL A 73 -10.62 -5.75 -15.11
N ALA A 74 -11.30 -5.57 -16.26
CA ALA A 74 -12.58 -4.86 -16.31
C ALA A 74 -13.70 -5.60 -15.57
N GLU A 75 -13.76 -6.94 -15.69
CA GLU A 75 -14.74 -7.76 -14.97
C GLU A 75 -14.44 -7.80 -13.48
N TYR A 76 -13.17 -8.03 -13.13
CA TYR A 76 -12.76 -8.03 -11.73
C TYR A 76 -13.02 -6.69 -11.04
N GLY A 77 -12.86 -5.59 -11.76
CA GLY A 77 -13.14 -4.25 -11.28
C GLY A 77 -14.57 -4.02 -10.80
N LYS A 78 -15.56 -4.76 -11.34
CA LYS A 78 -16.97 -4.68 -10.93
C LYS A 78 -17.20 -5.18 -9.50
N LEU A 79 -16.29 -5.98 -8.95
CA LEU A 79 -16.38 -6.45 -7.56
C LEU A 79 -16.35 -5.30 -6.55
N ARG A 80 -15.71 -4.16 -6.89
CA ARG A 80 -15.77 -2.97 -6.05
C ARG A 80 -17.20 -2.57 -5.74
N ASP A 81 -18.08 -2.61 -6.74
CA ASP A 81 -19.45 -2.13 -6.60
C ASP A 81 -20.36 -3.10 -5.81
N GLN A 82 -19.81 -4.25 -5.43
CA GLN A 82 -20.45 -5.26 -4.58
C GLN A 82 -19.81 -5.35 -3.18
N PHE A 83 -18.71 -4.63 -2.95
CA PHE A 83 -17.94 -4.73 -1.71
C PHE A 83 -18.54 -3.85 -0.61
N THR A 84 -19.31 -4.46 0.28
CA THR A 84 -20.01 -3.79 1.40
C THR A 84 -19.22 -3.82 2.70
N ALA A 85 -18.38 -4.83 2.92
CA ALA A 85 -17.64 -5.07 4.15
C ALA A 85 -18.54 -5.11 5.42
N ASP A 86 -19.80 -5.54 5.31
CA ASP A 86 -20.78 -5.49 6.41
C ASP A 86 -20.35 -6.26 7.65
N LYS A 87 -19.60 -7.35 7.46
CA LYS A 87 -19.12 -8.19 8.56
C LYS A 87 -17.73 -7.80 9.07
N PHE A 88 -17.12 -6.76 8.53
CA PHE A 88 -15.83 -6.29 9.00
C PHE A 88 -15.99 -5.55 10.32
N ASP A 89 -15.42 -6.13 11.38
CA ASP A 89 -15.42 -5.59 12.74
C ASP A 89 -13.98 -5.58 13.27
N ALA A 90 -13.35 -4.41 13.19
CA ALA A 90 -11.97 -4.23 13.62
C ALA A 90 -11.77 -4.52 15.12
N GLY A 91 -12.78 -4.23 15.94
CA GLY A 91 -12.76 -4.52 17.37
C GLY A 91 -12.68 -6.03 17.63
N LYS A 92 -13.62 -6.79 17.06
CA LYS A 92 -13.65 -8.27 17.21
C LYS A 92 -12.40 -8.94 16.67
N ILE A 93 -11.83 -8.44 15.55
CA ILE A 93 -10.57 -8.95 14.99
C ILE A 93 -9.44 -8.79 16.01
N CYS A 94 -9.31 -7.61 16.60
CA CYS A 94 -8.28 -7.34 17.60
C CYS A 94 -8.51 -8.14 18.91
N ASP A 95 -9.76 -8.27 19.35
CA ASP A 95 -10.11 -9.05 20.54
C ASP A 95 -9.76 -10.54 20.36
N MET A 96 -10.05 -11.10 19.18
CA MET A 96 -9.68 -12.45 18.80
C MET A 96 -8.15 -12.64 18.79
N ALA A 97 -7.42 -11.69 18.22
CA ALA A 97 -5.96 -11.73 18.21
C ALA A 97 -5.37 -11.73 19.62
N LEU A 98 -5.88 -10.88 20.52
CA LEU A 98 -5.49 -10.85 21.93
C LEU A 98 -5.82 -12.15 22.66
N ALA A 99 -7.03 -12.67 22.47
CA ALA A 99 -7.45 -13.94 23.09
C ALA A 99 -6.56 -15.11 22.66
N ALA A 100 -6.04 -15.08 21.43
CA ALA A 100 -5.07 -16.05 20.92
C ALA A 100 -3.62 -15.79 21.38
N GLY A 101 -3.36 -14.75 22.16
CA GLY A 101 -2.02 -14.39 22.63
C GLY A 101 -1.15 -13.67 21.60
N MET A 102 -1.73 -13.22 20.48
CA MET A 102 -1.02 -12.48 19.44
C MET A 102 -0.61 -11.09 19.91
N LYS A 103 0.47 -10.57 19.35
CA LYS A 103 1.07 -9.28 19.73
C LYS A 103 0.87 -8.19 18.71
N TYR A 104 0.51 -8.55 17.48
CA TYR A 104 0.26 -7.62 16.40
C TYR A 104 -0.75 -8.20 15.42
N VAL A 105 -1.32 -7.31 14.63
CA VAL A 105 -2.12 -7.65 13.45
C VAL A 105 -1.47 -7.08 12.20
N ASN A 106 -1.53 -7.81 11.09
CA ASN A 106 -1.13 -7.40 9.76
C ASN A 106 -2.31 -7.61 8.82
N MET A 107 -2.59 -6.64 7.99
CA MET A 107 -3.66 -6.74 7.00
C MET A 107 -3.20 -6.25 5.64
N THR A 108 -3.71 -6.88 4.58
CA THR A 108 -3.51 -6.40 3.21
C THR A 108 -4.19 -5.05 3.04
N ALA A 109 -3.44 -3.96 3.14
CA ALA A 109 -3.95 -2.62 2.84
C ALA A 109 -4.23 -2.47 1.34
N ARG A 110 -3.38 -3.10 0.50
CA ARG A 110 -3.55 -3.21 -0.95
C ARG A 110 -2.84 -4.46 -1.44
N HIS A 111 -3.57 -5.35 -2.13
CA HIS A 111 -3.00 -6.55 -2.74
C HIS A 111 -2.68 -6.31 -4.23
N HIS A 112 -2.24 -7.32 -4.96
CA HIS A 112 -1.83 -7.25 -6.38
C HIS A 112 -2.97 -6.82 -7.31
N ASP A 113 -4.22 -7.00 -6.89
CA ASP A 113 -5.42 -6.55 -7.61
C ASP A 113 -5.65 -5.04 -7.56
N SER A 114 -4.83 -4.33 -6.79
CA SER A 114 -4.86 -2.87 -6.62
C SER A 114 -6.03 -2.30 -5.81
N PHE A 115 -6.87 -3.15 -5.20
CA PHE A 115 -7.95 -2.66 -4.37
C PHE A 115 -7.42 -2.12 -3.04
N CYS A 116 -7.66 -0.83 -2.76
CA CYS A 116 -7.20 -0.17 -1.54
C CYS A 116 -8.26 -0.26 -0.45
N LEU A 117 -7.89 -0.81 0.71
CA LEU A 117 -8.77 -0.88 1.89
C LEU A 117 -8.70 0.36 2.78
N PHE A 118 -8.01 1.40 2.34
CA PHE A 118 -7.81 2.66 3.05
C PHE A 118 -8.25 3.86 2.22
N LYS A 119 -8.45 4.98 2.90
CA LYS A 119 -8.77 6.27 2.28
C LYS A 119 -7.58 6.75 1.42
N THR A 120 -7.82 6.91 0.12
CA THR A 120 -6.81 7.43 -0.82
C THR A 120 -7.48 8.21 -1.94
N ASN A 121 -6.77 9.23 -2.44
CA ASN A 121 -7.12 9.99 -3.64
C ASN A 121 -6.32 9.54 -4.87
N GLN A 122 -5.40 8.57 -4.71
CA GLN A 122 -4.53 8.09 -5.79
C GLN A 122 -5.19 7.03 -6.68
N SER A 123 -6.29 6.46 -6.23
CA SER A 123 -7.03 5.44 -6.97
C SER A 123 -8.51 5.47 -6.60
N ASP A 124 -9.38 5.34 -7.59
CA ASP A 124 -10.83 5.16 -7.37
C ASP A 124 -11.20 3.71 -7.03
N PHE A 125 -10.25 2.78 -7.14
CA PHE A 125 -10.45 1.39 -6.80
C PHE A 125 -10.16 1.16 -5.32
N ASN A 126 -11.05 1.66 -4.48
CA ASN A 126 -10.89 1.65 -3.02
C ASN A 126 -12.23 1.50 -2.29
N THR A 127 -12.16 1.24 -0.97
CA THR A 127 -13.34 1.03 -0.11
C THR A 127 -14.22 2.26 0.04
N LEU A 128 -13.70 3.48 -0.06
CA LEU A 128 -14.51 4.69 0.01
C LEU A 128 -15.39 4.87 -1.24
N ARG A 129 -14.97 4.31 -2.36
CA ARG A 129 -15.71 4.32 -3.63
C ARG A 129 -16.58 3.07 -3.83
N SER A 130 -16.48 2.08 -2.93
CA SER A 130 -17.37 0.93 -2.87
C SER A 130 -18.61 1.21 -2.01
N PRO A 131 -19.62 0.33 -1.97
CA PRO A 131 -20.74 0.42 -1.04
C PRO A 131 -20.33 0.44 0.43
N ALA A 132 -19.16 -0.08 0.78
CA ALA A 132 -18.64 -0.05 2.15
C ALA A 132 -18.50 1.38 2.70
N LYS A 133 -18.06 2.36 1.88
CA LYS A 133 -17.85 3.76 2.28
C LYS A 133 -17.02 3.95 3.56
N ARG A 134 -16.10 3.03 3.84
CA ARG A 134 -15.34 2.94 5.09
C ARG A 134 -13.83 2.90 4.81
N ASP A 135 -13.04 3.44 5.72
CA ASP A 135 -11.58 3.26 5.79
C ASP A 135 -11.26 2.09 6.73
N LEU A 136 -11.24 0.88 6.17
CA LEU A 136 -11.08 -0.34 6.97
C LEU A 136 -9.70 -0.42 7.63
N ILE A 137 -8.67 0.12 6.98
CA ILE A 137 -7.32 0.17 7.55
C ILE A 137 -7.27 1.17 8.70
N GLY A 138 -7.89 2.35 8.55
CA GLY A 138 -7.99 3.33 9.62
C GLY A 138 -8.75 2.78 10.83
N GLU A 139 -9.85 2.07 10.60
CA GLU A 139 -10.62 1.41 11.67
C GLU A 139 -9.80 0.36 12.41
N LEU A 140 -9.09 -0.51 11.67
CA LEU A 140 -8.25 -1.56 12.27
C LEU A 140 -7.08 -0.96 13.04
N THR A 141 -6.46 0.10 12.51
CA THR A 141 -5.37 0.83 13.17
C THR A 141 -5.81 1.37 14.53
N ASN A 142 -6.95 2.06 14.54
CA ASN A 142 -7.51 2.63 15.76
C ASN A 142 -7.88 1.54 16.79
N ALA A 143 -8.46 0.43 16.32
CA ALA A 143 -8.82 -0.68 17.18
C ALA A 143 -7.60 -1.38 17.79
N ALA A 144 -6.53 -1.58 17.01
CA ALA A 144 -5.28 -2.17 17.44
C ALA A 144 -4.57 -1.29 18.48
N HIS A 145 -4.42 0.01 18.20
CA HIS A 145 -3.79 0.95 19.13
C HIS A 145 -4.52 1.02 20.47
N LYS A 146 -5.86 1.08 20.47
CA LYS A 146 -6.66 1.07 21.71
C LYS A 146 -6.44 -0.16 22.57
N ARG A 147 -5.95 -1.25 22.01
CA ARG A 147 -5.73 -2.54 22.66
C ARG A 147 -4.25 -2.87 22.90
N GLY A 148 -3.36 -1.95 22.56
CA GLY A 148 -1.91 -2.17 22.70
C GLY A 148 -1.34 -3.22 21.74
N LEU A 149 -2.04 -3.55 20.65
CA LEU A 149 -1.53 -4.40 19.60
C LEU A 149 -0.66 -3.61 18.64
N GLY A 150 0.44 -4.21 18.15
CA GLY A 150 1.16 -3.70 17.00
C GLY A 150 0.31 -3.80 15.75
N ILE A 151 0.55 -2.91 14.78
CA ILE A 151 -0.14 -2.91 13.49
C ILE A 151 0.87 -2.87 12.35
N PHE A 152 0.68 -3.73 11.35
CA PHE A 152 1.44 -3.77 10.11
C PHE A 152 0.50 -3.77 8.92
N TYR A 153 1.03 -3.32 7.76
CA TYR A 153 0.28 -3.29 6.53
C TYR A 153 1.05 -3.99 5.43
N TYR A 154 0.43 -4.99 4.85
CA TYR A 154 0.93 -5.52 3.59
C TYR A 154 0.47 -4.58 2.46
N TYR A 155 1.42 -4.09 1.71
CA TYR A 155 1.18 -3.25 0.54
C TYR A 155 1.91 -3.83 -0.65
N SER A 156 1.16 -4.25 -1.67
CA SER A 156 1.74 -4.72 -2.91
C SER A 156 2.35 -3.55 -3.68
N TYR A 157 3.66 -3.41 -3.58
CA TYR A 157 4.40 -2.35 -4.26
C TYR A 157 4.85 -2.77 -5.66
N ALA A 158 5.45 -3.96 -5.79
CA ALA A 158 6.04 -4.44 -7.03
C ALA A 158 5.03 -5.06 -8.00
N LEU A 159 3.91 -5.58 -7.50
CA LEU A 159 2.90 -6.22 -8.30
C LEU A 159 1.61 -5.40 -8.30
N ASP A 160 1.17 -5.00 -9.50
CA ASP A 160 -0.07 -4.27 -9.71
C ASP A 160 -0.76 -4.76 -10.99
N TRP A 161 -1.65 -5.72 -10.84
CA TRP A 161 -2.32 -6.34 -11.98
C TRP A 161 -3.28 -5.40 -12.72
N ARG A 162 -3.66 -4.30 -12.09
CA ARG A 162 -4.53 -3.29 -12.68
C ARG A 162 -3.75 -2.22 -13.43
N HIS A 163 -2.50 -1.99 -13.06
CA HIS A 163 -1.69 -0.96 -13.68
C HIS A 163 -1.40 -1.30 -15.15
N PRO A 164 -1.64 -0.38 -16.10
CA PRO A 164 -1.50 -0.68 -17.52
C PRO A 164 -0.08 -1.07 -17.93
N TYR A 165 0.93 -0.55 -17.26
CA TYR A 165 2.34 -0.82 -17.56
C TYR A 165 2.92 -2.00 -16.78
N PHE A 166 2.11 -2.64 -15.98
CA PHE A 166 2.56 -3.82 -15.28
C PHE A 166 2.70 -5.00 -16.26
N PHE A 167 3.86 -5.65 -16.27
CA PHE A 167 4.24 -6.66 -17.26
C PHE A 167 4.27 -6.15 -18.71
N PRO A 168 5.23 -5.30 -19.10
CA PRO A 168 5.51 -5.06 -20.50
C PRO A 168 5.90 -6.38 -21.19
N ARG A 169 5.45 -6.56 -22.43
CA ARG A 169 5.64 -7.81 -23.20
C ARG A 169 7.10 -8.24 -23.28
N GLU A 170 8.00 -7.26 -23.40
CA GLU A 170 9.41 -7.49 -23.61
C GLU A 170 10.14 -8.09 -22.39
N THR A 171 9.56 -8.01 -21.21
CA THR A 171 10.17 -8.60 -19.99
C THR A 171 9.92 -10.11 -19.89
N GLY A 172 9.14 -10.71 -20.78
CA GLY A 172 8.73 -12.11 -20.70
C GLY A 172 7.80 -12.43 -19.52
N LEU A 173 7.64 -11.49 -18.58
CA LEU A 173 6.72 -11.64 -17.45
C LEU A 173 5.25 -11.42 -17.85
N ALA A 174 5.01 -10.60 -18.86
CA ALA A 174 3.75 -10.56 -19.57
C ALA A 174 3.66 -11.80 -20.46
N SER A 175 3.82 -12.98 -19.88
CA SER A 175 3.75 -14.20 -20.64
C SER A 175 2.50 -14.16 -21.49
N THR A 176 2.65 -14.61 -22.71
CA THR A 176 1.59 -14.78 -23.72
C THR A 176 0.39 -15.57 -23.18
N ASN A 177 0.55 -16.17 -22.03
CA ASN A 177 -0.43 -16.96 -21.30
C ASN A 177 -0.97 -16.26 -20.06
N ALA A 178 -0.67 -15.00 -19.80
CA ALA A 178 -1.28 -14.23 -18.74
C ALA A 178 -2.64 -13.66 -19.21
N PRO A 179 -3.71 -14.39 -19.03
CA PRO A 179 -5.02 -14.12 -19.66
C PRO A 179 -5.77 -12.99 -19.00
N TRP A 180 -5.33 -12.60 -17.81
CA TRP A 180 -5.78 -11.40 -17.13
C TRP A 180 -5.23 -10.12 -17.78
N GLY A 181 -4.26 -10.25 -18.68
CA GLY A 181 -3.78 -9.19 -19.56
C GLY A 181 -4.60 -9.00 -20.83
N SER A 182 -5.56 -9.88 -21.14
CA SER A 182 -6.43 -9.69 -22.28
C SER A 182 -7.26 -8.42 -22.14
N GLY A 183 -7.19 -7.54 -23.16
CA GLY A 183 -7.82 -6.23 -23.13
C GLY A 183 -6.94 -5.10 -22.56
N ARG A 184 -5.72 -5.38 -22.11
CA ARG A 184 -4.75 -4.33 -21.80
C ARG A 184 -4.10 -3.82 -23.08
N PRO A 185 -3.81 -2.51 -23.17
CA PRO A 185 -3.01 -1.97 -24.25
C PRO A 185 -1.65 -2.67 -24.32
N GLU A 186 -1.13 -2.81 -25.52
CA GLU A 186 0.27 -3.22 -25.69
C GLU A 186 1.16 -2.00 -25.46
N TYR A 187 2.04 -2.11 -24.48
CA TYR A 187 3.01 -1.05 -24.22
C TYR A 187 4.36 -1.44 -24.81
N LYS A 188 4.96 -0.49 -25.53
CA LYS A 188 6.35 -0.62 -25.99
C LYS A 188 7.29 -0.14 -24.90
N THR A 189 8.36 -0.84 -24.67
CA THR A 189 9.47 -0.36 -23.84
C THR A 189 10.47 0.43 -24.72
N PRO A 190 11.11 1.46 -24.14
CA PRO A 190 10.92 2.01 -22.81
C PRO A 190 9.60 2.78 -22.67
N GLN A 191 9.04 2.75 -21.46
CA GLN A 191 7.85 3.53 -21.11
C GLN A 191 8.30 4.96 -20.78
N PRO A 192 7.87 6.00 -21.53
CA PRO A 192 8.40 7.35 -21.37
C PRO A 192 8.18 7.95 -19.97
N GLU A 193 7.08 7.62 -19.34
CA GLU A 193 6.68 8.12 -18.04
C GLU A 193 7.43 7.50 -16.87
N TYR A 194 8.22 6.45 -17.12
CA TYR A 194 9.03 5.76 -16.11
C TYR A 194 10.55 5.95 -16.34
N LYS A 195 10.94 7.04 -16.99
CA LYS A 195 12.35 7.42 -17.15
C LYS A 195 12.93 8.07 -15.92
#